data_44505813e753156850b54ce5c4cc7279
#
_entry.id   44505813e753156850b54ce5c4cc7279
#
_cell.length_a   1.000
_cell.length_b   1.000
_cell.length_c   1.000
_cell.angle_alpha   90.00
_cell.angle_beta   90.00
_cell.angle_gamma   90.00
#
_symmetry.space_group_name_H-M   'P 1'
#
loop_
_entity.id
_entity.type
_entity.pdbx_description
1 polymer ?
#
loop_
_entity_poly.entity_id
_entity_poly.type
_entity_poly.pdbx_seq_one_letter_code
_entity_poly.pdbx_strand_id
1 'polypeptide(L)'
;MQMDKYDIDKALVSSINAMFYKNAHAGNEELHRSTKNFRDRLIPFATINPAYPGWLDDLHESFESFGFKGLRLQPEYHRYDLGSSESMALIDATGQMGLPVQLPMRIADRRQRHPWDLADDLRSDKLAETFSRFPRIKWMVLNGIGIQPRHIPEECSVIVEFSRMTCVLQQNVQELMRNGRSRMLAFGSGMPFKAPGPSILKLKILDEPTHIKDCIAWRNAAEMVGIPN
;
A
#
# COMPACT_ATOMS: atom_id res chain seq x y z
N MET A 1 -9.25 -15.27 -14.72
CA MET A 1 -9.01 -14.63 -13.38
C MET A 1 -9.74 -13.30 -13.28
N GLN A 2 -9.94 -12.74 -12.06
CA GLN A 2 -10.54 -11.39 -11.94
C GLN A 2 -9.67 -10.30 -12.59
N MET A 3 -8.36 -10.47 -12.53
CA MET A 3 -7.43 -9.52 -13.18
C MET A 3 -7.65 -9.42 -14.67
N ASP A 4 -7.83 -10.54 -15.37
CA ASP A 4 -8.04 -10.56 -16.83
C ASP A 4 -9.34 -9.84 -17.23
N LYS A 5 -10.39 -9.98 -16.41
CA LYS A 5 -11.67 -9.29 -16.63
C LYS A 5 -11.55 -7.76 -16.61
N TYR A 6 -10.53 -7.24 -15.95
CA TYR A 6 -10.36 -5.80 -15.72
C TYR A 6 -9.07 -5.25 -16.33
N ASP A 7 -8.42 -6.00 -17.22
CA ASP A 7 -7.17 -5.63 -17.89
C ASP A 7 -6.06 -5.21 -16.87
N ILE A 8 -5.96 -5.98 -15.78
CA ILE A 8 -4.92 -5.79 -14.76
C ILE A 8 -3.81 -6.81 -15.01
N ASP A 9 -2.66 -6.34 -15.47
CA ASP A 9 -1.52 -7.22 -15.78
C ASP A 9 -0.80 -7.68 -14.51
N LYS A 10 -0.51 -6.76 -13.60
CA LYS A 10 0.22 -7.04 -12.35
C LYS A 10 -0.49 -6.48 -11.14
N ALA A 11 -0.32 -7.14 -10.00
CA ALA A 11 -0.89 -6.71 -8.74
C ALA A 11 0.11 -6.85 -7.59
N LEU A 12 0.23 -5.80 -6.78
CA LEU A 12 0.90 -5.84 -5.49
C LEU A 12 -0.04 -6.48 -4.48
N VAL A 13 0.34 -7.61 -3.92
CA VAL A 13 -0.53 -8.43 -3.06
C VAL A 13 0.08 -8.67 -1.69
N SER A 14 -0.75 -8.84 -0.66
CA SER A 14 -0.33 -9.32 0.65
C SER A 14 -1.35 -10.30 1.22
N SER A 15 -0.95 -11.08 2.21
CA SER A 15 -1.84 -12.02 2.88
C SER A 15 -2.89 -11.28 3.73
N ILE A 16 -4.17 -11.63 3.55
CA ILE A 16 -5.23 -11.19 4.44
C ILE A 16 -5.09 -11.89 5.79
N ASN A 17 -4.71 -13.16 5.79
CA ASN A 17 -4.55 -13.94 7.02
C ASN A 17 -3.45 -13.35 7.92
N ALA A 18 -2.34 -12.90 7.35
CA ALA A 18 -1.26 -12.24 8.09
C ALA A 18 -1.73 -11.02 8.90
N MET A 19 -2.79 -10.34 8.46
CA MET A 19 -3.38 -9.21 9.16
C MET A 19 -4.08 -9.64 10.46
N PHE A 20 -4.60 -10.87 10.51
CA PHE A 20 -5.36 -11.39 11.66
C PHE A 20 -4.57 -12.37 12.51
N TYR A 21 -3.48 -12.94 11.98
CA TYR A 21 -2.68 -13.88 12.74
C TYR A 21 -1.81 -13.17 13.78
N LYS A 22 -1.70 -13.75 14.96
CA LYS A 22 -0.76 -13.31 15.99
C LYS A 22 0.68 -13.39 15.48
N ASN A 23 1.02 -14.49 14.83
CA ASN A 23 2.24 -14.64 14.05
C ASN A 23 1.91 -14.30 12.57
N ALA A 24 2.18 -13.06 12.18
CA ALA A 24 1.92 -12.58 10.82
C ALA A 24 2.72 -13.37 9.75
N HIS A 25 3.88 -13.91 10.12
CA HIS A 25 4.77 -14.63 9.19
C HIS A 25 4.12 -15.90 8.64
N ALA A 26 3.32 -16.61 9.42
CA ALA A 26 2.55 -17.75 8.92
C ALA A 26 1.68 -17.39 7.70
N GLY A 27 1.11 -16.19 7.69
CA GLY A 27 0.39 -15.66 6.52
C GLY A 27 1.31 -15.29 5.34
N ASN A 28 2.55 -14.89 5.59
CA ASN A 28 3.55 -14.68 4.53
C ASN A 28 3.95 -16.01 3.88
N GLU A 29 4.14 -17.07 4.65
CA GLU A 29 4.38 -18.42 4.11
C GLU A 29 3.22 -18.90 3.23
N GLU A 30 1.97 -18.70 3.67
CA GLU A 30 0.78 -19.01 2.87
C GLU A 30 0.77 -18.23 1.55
N LEU A 31 1.08 -16.94 1.60
CA LEU A 31 1.18 -16.09 0.42
C LEU A 31 2.29 -16.57 -0.52
N HIS A 32 3.47 -16.91 0.02
CA HIS A 32 4.58 -17.47 -0.75
C HIS A 32 4.15 -18.73 -1.51
N ARG A 33 3.56 -19.70 -0.80
CA ARG A 33 3.07 -20.96 -1.41
C ARG A 33 2.03 -20.72 -2.49
N SER A 34 1.11 -19.79 -2.25
CA SER A 34 -0.01 -19.50 -3.16
C SER A 34 0.42 -18.72 -4.41
N THR A 35 1.44 -17.89 -4.31
CA THR A 35 1.86 -17.00 -5.41
C THR A 35 3.07 -17.47 -6.18
N LYS A 36 3.78 -18.53 -5.75
CA LYS A 36 5.06 -18.96 -6.33
C LYS A 36 5.01 -19.21 -7.86
N ASN A 37 3.88 -19.68 -8.38
CA ASN A 37 3.68 -19.96 -9.80
C ASN A 37 3.09 -18.77 -10.60
N PHE A 38 2.91 -17.61 -9.97
CA PHE A 38 2.27 -16.43 -10.54
C PHE A 38 3.08 -15.15 -10.29
N ARG A 39 4.40 -15.28 -10.08
CA ARG A 39 5.29 -14.16 -9.75
C ARG A 39 5.48 -13.16 -10.89
N ASP A 40 5.18 -13.55 -12.11
CA ASP A 40 5.09 -12.70 -13.28
C ASP A 40 3.97 -11.65 -13.17
N ARG A 41 2.89 -11.99 -12.45
CA ARG A 41 1.69 -11.16 -12.27
C ARG A 41 1.43 -10.72 -10.82
N LEU A 42 1.74 -11.56 -9.85
CA LEU A 42 1.50 -11.30 -8.42
C LEU A 42 2.82 -10.96 -7.71
N ILE A 43 2.92 -9.75 -7.22
CA ILE A 43 4.10 -9.20 -6.56
C ILE A 43 3.83 -9.12 -5.07
N PRO A 44 4.34 -10.07 -4.27
CA PRO A 44 4.01 -10.12 -2.85
C PRO A 44 4.75 -9.09 -2.01
N PHE A 45 4.03 -8.61 -1.01
CA PHE A 45 4.49 -7.78 0.07
C PHE A 45 4.33 -8.53 1.39
N ALA A 46 5.39 -8.55 2.20
CA ALA A 46 5.35 -9.15 3.52
C ALA A 46 4.47 -8.34 4.48
N THR A 47 3.83 -9.01 5.40
CA THR A 47 3.20 -8.37 6.56
C THR A 47 3.95 -8.82 7.81
N ILE A 48 4.54 -7.89 8.53
CA ILE A 48 5.32 -8.14 9.75
C ILE A 48 4.69 -7.42 10.92
N ASN A 49 4.58 -8.09 12.05
CA ASN A 49 4.18 -7.49 13.31
C ASN A 49 5.43 -7.18 14.15
N PRO A 50 5.84 -5.91 14.31
CA PRO A 50 7.06 -5.56 15.03
C PRO A 50 7.00 -5.88 16.53
N ALA A 51 5.81 -6.05 17.11
CA ALA A 51 5.63 -6.45 18.49
C ALA A 51 5.78 -7.96 18.71
N TYR A 52 5.92 -8.75 17.63
CA TYR A 52 6.07 -10.20 17.73
C TYR A 52 7.57 -10.60 17.79
N PRO A 53 8.00 -11.43 18.74
CA PRO A 53 9.38 -11.88 18.83
C PRO A 53 9.83 -12.58 17.53
N GLY A 54 11.05 -12.30 17.07
CA GLY A 54 11.59 -12.87 15.84
C GLY A 54 11.23 -12.12 14.56
N TRP A 55 10.57 -10.96 14.65
CA TRP A 55 10.14 -10.18 13.49
C TRP A 55 11.28 -9.85 12.50
N LEU A 56 12.52 -9.73 12.98
CA LEU A 56 13.66 -9.43 12.12
C LEU A 56 14.03 -10.64 11.25
N ASP A 57 14.00 -11.85 11.81
CA ASP A 57 14.23 -13.09 11.05
C ASP A 57 13.11 -13.30 10.04
N ASP A 58 11.85 -13.06 10.43
CA ASP A 58 10.68 -13.11 9.55
C ASP A 58 10.80 -12.11 8.38
N LEU A 59 11.37 -10.92 8.66
CA LEU A 59 11.64 -9.90 7.65
C LEU A 59 12.67 -10.43 6.63
N HIS A 60 13.82 -10.90 7.10
CA HIS A 60 14.88 -11.45 6.25
C HIS A 60 14.38 -12.63 5.42
N GLU A 61 13.69 -13.59 6.02
CA GLU A 61 13.15 -14.74 5.29
C GLU A 61 12.17 -14.32 4.20
N SER A 62 11.29 -13.35 4.49
CA SER A 62 10.32 -12.85 3.50
C SER A 62 10.98 -12.24 2.28
N PHE A 63 12.12 -11.56 2.43
CA PHE A 63 12.77 -10.88 1.30
C PHE A 63 13.84 -11.74 0.64
N GLU A 64 14.67 -12.43 1.40
CA GLU A 64 15.80 -13.20 0.88
C GLU A 64 15.36 -14.58 0.35
N SER A 65 14.48 -15.28 1.10
CA SER A 65 14.04 -16.64 0.75
C SER A 65 12.77 -16.65 -0.09
N PHE A 66 11.75 -15.83 0.29
CA PHE A 66 10.47 -15.79 -0.43
C PHE A 66 10.49 -14.81 -1.61
N GLY A 67 11.46 -13.89 -1.69
CA GLY A 67 11.63 -12.94 -2.78
C GLY A 67 10.51 -11.88 -2.84
N PHE A 68 9.96 -11.50 -1.71
CA PHE A 68 8.94 -10.44 -1.62
C PHE A 68 9.54 -9.08 -1.97
N LYS A 69 8.70 -8.12 -2.41
CA LYS A 69 9.17 -6.87 -3.00
C LYS A 69 8.84 -5.63 -2.17
N GLY A 70 8.36 -5.81 -0.96
CA GLY A 70 8.08 -4.71 -0.04
C GLY A 70 7.38 -5.18 1.22
N LEU A 71 7.20 -4.25 2.15
CA LEU A 71 6.55 -4.47 3.44
C LEU A 71 5.17 -3.82 3.44
N ARG A 72 4.16 -4.49 3.99
CA ARG A 72 2.84 -3.90 4.30
C ARG A 72 2.63 -3.88 5.80
N LEU A 73 2.59 -2.70 6.38
CA LEU A 73 2.30 -2.49 7.78
C LEU A 73 0.80 -2.56 8.06
N GLN A 74 0.44 -3.06 9.25
CA GLN A 74 -0.96 -3.17 9.70
C GLN A 74 -1.09 -2.64 11.15
N PRO A 75 -0.76 -1.35 11.41
CA PRO A 75 -0.69 -0.83 12.78
C PRO A 75 -2.00 -0.99 13.54
N GLU A 76 -3.14 -0.72 12.92
CA GLU A 76 -4.45 -0.77 13.57
C GLU A 76 -4.91 -2.20 13.89
N TYR A 77 -4.57 -3.17 13.03
CA TYR A 77 -4.92 -4.58 13.25
C TYR A 77 -3.96 -5.27 14.22
N HIS A 78 -2.67 -4.98 14.13
CA HIS A 78 -1.65 -5.54 15.02
C HIS A 78 -1.49 -4.73 16.31
N ARG A 79 -2.21 -3.60 16.46
CA ARG A 79 -2.26 -2.75 17.65
C ARG A 79 -0.90 -2.25 18.10
N TYR A 80 -0.11 -1.72 17.18
CA TYR A 80 1.13 -1.04 17.49
C TYR A 80 1.11 0.42 17.02
N ASP A 81 1.86 1.27 17.71
CA ASP A 81 2.05 2.67 17.29
C ASP A 81 3.22 2.74 16.29
N LEU A 82 3.04 3.51 15.19
CA LEU A 82 4.10 3.72 14.20
C LEU A 82 5.31 4.47 14.77
N GLY A 83 5.16 5.16 15.90
CA GLY A 83 6.22 5.83 16.63
C GLY A 83 6.87 4.97 17.71
N SER A 84 6.46 3.71 17.92
CA SER A 84 7.12 2.81 18.87
C SER A 84 8.52 2.43 18.39
N SER A 85 9.40 2.08 19.34
CA SER A 85 10.79 1.66 19.05
C SER A 85 10.85 0.47 18.09
N GLU A 86 9.95 -0.49 18.27
CA GLU A 86 9.88 -1.71 17.45
C GLU A 86 9.41 -1.40 16.02
N SER A 87 8.40 -0.52 15.87
CA SER A 87 7.93 -0.08 14.56
C SER A 87 8.98 0.71 13.80
N MET A 88 9.67 1.60 14.52
CA MET A 88 10.76 2.39 13.95
C MET A 88 11.90 1.48 13.49
N ALA A 89 12.27 0.48 14.28
CA ALA A 89 13.31 -0.49 13.92
C ALA A 89 12.93 -1.31 12.67
N LEU A 90 11.67 -1.75 12.58
CA LEU A 90 11.15 -2.48 11.40
C LEU A 90 11.20 -1.61 10.14
N ILE A 91 10.74 -0.35 10.24
CA ILE A 91 10.73 0.58 9.10
C ILE A 91 12.17 0.87 8.65
N ASP A 92 13.08 1.11 9.59
CA ASP A 92 14.49 1.39 9.30
C ASP A 92 15.18 0.19 8.65
N ALA A 93 15.01 -1.02 9.19
CA ALA A 93 15.53 -2.25 8.60
C ALA A 93 15.03 -2.45 7.16
N THR A 94 13.73 -2.22 6.91
CA THR A 94 13.15 -2.29 5.57
C THR A 94 13.76 -1.24 4.63
N GLY A 95 14.01 -0.03 5.13
CA GLY A 95 14.66 1.05 4.40
C GLY A 95 16.10 0.74 4.01
N GLN A 96 16.84 0.11 4.91
CA GLN A 96 18.23 -0.34 4.63
C GLN A 96 18.28 -1.37 3.50
N MET A 97 17.24 -2.17 3.33
CA MET A 97 17.07 -3.09 2.19
C MET A 97 16.60 -2.39 0.91
N GLY A 98 16.32 -1.07 0.93
CA GLY A 98 15.82 -0.31 -0.22
C GLY A 98 14.39 -0.66 -0.67
N LEU A 99 13.62 -1.31 0.19
CA LEU A 99 12.29 -1.82 -0.10
C LEU A 99 11.19 -0.80 0.21
N PRO A 100 10.11 -0.76 -0.60
CA PRO A 100 8.97 0.12 -0.34
C PRO A 100 8.12 -0.39 0.82
N VAL A 101 7.48 0.56 1.52
CA VAL A 101 6.57 0.30 2.64
C VAL A 101 5.16 0.75 2.31
N GLN A 102 4.21 -0.16 2.42
CA GLN A 102 2.78 0.10 2.25
C GLN A 102 2.11 0.38 3.58
N LEU A 103 1.31 1.46 3.62
CA LEU A 103 0.47 1.85 4.75
C LEU A 103 -1.00 1.91 4.32
N PRO A 104 -1.83 0.90 4.63
CA PRO A 104 -3.26 0.98 4.44
C PRO A 104 -3.89 1.96 5.44
N MET A 105 -4.65 2.95 4.95
CA MET A 105 -5.42 3.83 5.85
C MET A 105 -6.65 3.13 6.42
N ARG A 106 -7.21 2.21 5.64
CA ARG A 106 -8.29 1.30 6.05
C ARG A 106 -8.34 0.11 5.11
N ILE A 107 -8.96 -0.96 5.54
CA ILE A 107 -9.17 -2.15 4.71
C ILE A 107 -10.56 -2.13 4.09
N ALA A 108 -11.60 -2.02 4.90
CA ALA A 108 -13.00 -1.99 4.47
C ALA A 108 -13.67 -0.65 4.83
N ASP A 109 -14.74 -0.29 4.12
CA ASP A 109 -15.57 0.86 4.49
C ASP A 109 -16.24 0.58 5.85
N ARG A 110 -16.24 1.59 6.74
CA ARG A 110 -16.82 1.43 8.08
C ARG A 110 -18.27 0.93 8.05
N ARG A 111 -19.05 1.33 7.03
CA ARG A 111 -20.44 0.88 6.85
C ARG A 111 -20.58 -0.59 6.45
N GLN A 112 -19.50 -1.19 5.96
CA GLN A 112 -19.44 -2.59 5.47
C GLN A 112 -18.63 -3.49 6.40
N ARG A 113 -18.06 -2.95 7.47
CA ARG A 113 -17.29 -3.74 8.43
C ARG A 113 -18.21 -4.60 9.28
N HIS A 114 -17.72 -5.80 9.57
CA HIS A 114 -18.36 -6.64 10.58
C HIS A 114 -18.23 -5.94 11.96
N PRO A 115 -19.24 -6.03 12.85
CA PRO A 115 -19.16 -5.43 14.20
C PRO A 115 -17.93 -5.85 15.03
N TRP A 116 -17.32 -6.97 14.72
CA TRP A 116 -16.10 -7.45 15.38
C TRP A 116 -14.80 -6.89 14.78
N ASP A 117 -14.87 -6.21 13.66
CA ASP A 117 -13.73 -5.46 13.11
C ASP A 117 -13.60 -4.12 13.85
N LEU A 118 -12.81 -4.16 14.93
CA LEU A 118 -12.58 -3.05 15.84
C LEU A 118 -11.38 -2.17 15.44
N ALA A 119 -10.71 -2.46 14.33
CA ALA A 119 -9.57 -1.68 13.88
C ALA A 119 -10.02 -0.28 13.45
N ASP A 120 -9.32 0.75 13.91
CA ASP A 120 -9.57 2.11 13.50
C ASP A 120 -9.03 2.39 12.07
N ASP A 121 -9.37 3.55 11.53
CA ASP A 121 -8.73 4.05 10.31
C ASP A 121 -7.45 4.78 10.71
N LEU A 122 -6.38 4.54 9.96
CA LEU A 122 -5.15 5.29 10.15
C LEU A 122 -5.37 6.76 9.75
N ARG A 123 -4.97 7.67 10.62
CA ARG A 123 -5.20 9.11 10.44
C ARG A 123 -4.12 9.74 9.56
N SER A 124 -4.51 10.71 8.73
CA SER A 124 -3.59 11.39 7.80
C SER A 124 -2.50 12.22 8.51
N ASP A 125 -2.78 12.76 9.71
CA ASP A 125 -1.77 13.45 10.51
C ASP A 125 -0.65 12.51 10.99
N LYS A 126 -1.00 11.28 11.38
CA LYS A 126 -0.02 10.24 11.72
C LYS A 126 0.86 9.84 10.53
N LEU A 127 0.31 9.83 9.32
CA LEU A 127 1.08 9.58 8.09
C LEU A 127 2.15 10.66 7.88
N ALA A 128 1.77 11.93 7.97
CA ALA A 128 2.70 13.05 7.78
C ALA A 128 3.87 12.99 8.77
N GLU A 129 3.58 12.71 10.04
CA GLU A 129 4.61 12.52 11.08
C GLU A 129 5.57 11.36 10.72
N THR A 130 5.00 10.22 10.29
CA THR A 130 5.78 9.04 9.93
C THR A 130 6.67 9.31 8.72
N PHE A 131 6.15 9.96 7.68
CA PHE A 131 6.94 10.28 6.48
C PHE A 131 8.10 11.23 6.80
N SER A 132 7.86 12.29 7.57
CA SER A 132 8.90 13.22 7.98
C SER A 132 10.01 12.56 8.79
N ARG A 133 9.66 11.54 9.59
CA ARG A 133 10.65 10.78 10.37
C ARG A 133 11.51 9.85 9.50
N PHE A 134 10.93 9.32 8.41
CA PHE A 134 11.59 8.39 7.49
C PHE A 134 11.56 8.88 6.04
N PRO A 135 12.22 10.01 5.72
CA PRO A 135 12.13 10.64 4.39
C PRO A 135 12.75 9.82 3.26
N ARG A 136 13.62 8.86 3.58
CA ARG A 136 14.29 7.99 2.59
C ARG A 136 13.47 6.77 2.20
N ILE A 137 12.40 6.47 2.93
CA ILE A 137 11.53 5.33 2.65
C ILE A 137 10.65 5.64 1.43
N LYS A 138 10.47 4.66 0.57
CA LYS A 138 9.49 4.69 -0.52
C LYS A 138 8.12 4.30 0.04
N TRP A 139 7.26 5.29 0.28
CA TRP A 139 5.97 5.08 0.90
C TRP A 139 4.86 4.85 -0.12
N MET A 140 4.00 3.88 0.13
CA MET A 140 2.80 3.61 -0.66
C MET A 140 1.58 3.64 0.27
N VAL A 141 0.80 4.71 0.22
CA VAL A 141 -0.45 4.80 1.01
C VAL A 141 -1.56 4.09 0.27
N LEU A 142 -2.13 3.08 0.88
CA LEU A 142 -3.23 2.32 0.29
C LEU A 142 -4.58 2.80 0.83
N ASN A 143 -5.60 2.71 -0.02
CA ASN A 143 -6.96 3.16 0.31
C ASN A 143 -6.97 4.61 0.82
N GLY A 144 -6.21 5.49 0.19
CA GLY A 144 -6.10 6.89 0.56
C GLY A 144 -7.46 7.56 0.72
N ILE A 145 -7.73 8.12 1.89
CA ILE A 145 -8.95 8.86 2.19
C ILE A 145 -8.61 10.12 2.97
N GLY A 146 -9.11 11.27 2.50
CA GLY A 146 -8.85 12.56 3.15
C GLY A 146 -7.38 12.99 3.10
N ILE A 147 -6.54 12.38 2.26
CA ILE A 147 -5.18 12.82 2.03
C ILE A 147 -5.19 14.09 1.21
N GLN A 148 -4.42 15.06 1.66
CA GLN A 148 -4.21 16.35 1.01
C GLN A 148 -2.71 16.59 0.81
N PRO A 149 -2.30 17.50 -0.09
CA PRO A 149 -0.89 17.79 -0.34
C PRO A 149 -0.08 18.10 0.92
N ARG A 150 -0.68 18.79 1.90
CA ARG A 150 -0.02 19.13 3.17
C ARG A 150 0.36 17.93 4.04
N HIS A 151 -0.24 16.77 3.81
CA HIS A 151 0.09 15.53 4.54
C HIS A 151 1.28 14.77 3.93
N ILE A 152 1.82 15.26 2.81
CA ILE A 152 2.93 14.64 2.08
C ILE A 152 4.09 15.64 2.02
N PRO A 153 5.12 15.49 2.87
CA PRO A 153 6.31 16.33 2.82
C PRO A 153 6.98 16.25 1.44
N GLU A 154 7.53 17.36 0.96
CA GLU A 154 8.08 17.46 -0.41
C GLU A 154 9.32 16.60 -0.62
N GLU A 155 10.10 16.40 0.45
CA GLU A 155 11.30 15.59 0.46
C GLU A 155 11.04 14.08 0.48
N CYS A 156 9.79 13.65 0.71
CA CYS A 156 9.43 12.25 0.86
C CYS A 156 8.95 11.63 -0.45
N SER A 157 9.40 10.40 -0.73
CA SER A 157 8.90 9.59 -1.84
C SER A 157 7.61 8.88 -1.43
N VAL A 158 6.46 9.47 -1.79
CA VAL A 158 5.13 8.95 -1.41
C VAL A 158 4.25 8.80 -2.64
N ILE A 159 3.63 7.64 -2.81
CA ILE A 159 2.49 7.48 -3.73
C ILE A 159 1.23 7.13 -2.95
N VAL A 160 0.09 7.61 -3.44
CA VAL A 160 -1.23 7.39 -2.84
C VAL A 160 -2.09 6.60 -3.82
N GLU A 161 -2.53 5.45 -3.38
CA GLU A 161 -3.48 4.62 -4.13
C GLU A 161 -4.89 5.24 -4.04
N PHE A 162 -5.49 5.53 -5.19
CA PHE A 162 -6.65 6.41 -5.27
C PHE A 162 -8.02 5.71 -5.21
N SER A 163 -8.11 4.40 -4.98
CA SER A 163 -9.38 3.67 -5.06
C SER A 163 -10.49 4.28 -4.19
N ARG A 164 -10.13 4.84 -3.04
CA ARG A 164 -11.07 5.50 -2.12
C ARG A 164 -11.11 7.03 -2.22
N MET A 165 -10.26 7.63 -3.04
CA MET A 165 -10.28 9.07 -3.28
C MET A 165 -11.47 9.46 -4.16
N THR A 166 -11.98 10.66 -3.99
CA THR A 166 -13.07 11.20 -4.82
C THR A 166 -12.49 11.98 -6.00
N CYS A 167 -13.11 11.86 -7.18
CA CYS A 167 -12.73 12.62 -8.35
C CYS A 167 -13.88 13.46 -8.93
N VAL A 168 -15.10 13.28 -8.43
CA VAL A 168 -16.28 14.02 -8.90
C VAL A 168 -16.75 15.06 -7.87
N LEU A 169 -17.11 14.60 -6.66
CA LEU A 169 -17.71 15.51 -5.66
C LEU A 169 -16.67 16.40 -4.98
N GLN A 170 -15.66 15.83 -4.35
CA GLN A 170 -14.66 16.55 -3.57
C GLN A 170 -13.36 16.79 -4.35
N GLN A 171 -13.22 16.18 -5.52
CA GLN A 171 -12.07 16.32 -6.41
C GLN A 171 -10.70 16.08 -5.74
N ASN A 172 -10.63 15.18 -4.76
CA ASN A 172 -9.37 14.91 -4.03
C ASN A 172 -8.25 14.41 -4.95
N VAL A 173 -8.59 13.66 -6.02
CA VAL A 173 -7.61 13.23 -7.03
C VAL A 173 -7.02 14.45 -7.73
N GLN A 174 -7.87 15.36 -8.22
CA GLN A 174 -7.45 16.58 -8.91
C GLN A 174 -6.68 17.52 -7.98
N GLU A 175 -7.03 17.58 -6.70
CA GLU A 175 -6.31 18.38 -5.71
C GLU A 175 -4.85 17.90 -5.56
N LEU A 176 -4.63 16.59 -5.48
CA LEU A 176 -3.28 16.03 -5.45
C LEU A 176 -2.53 16.21 -6.78
N MET A 177 -3.23 16.27 -7.91
CA MET A 177 -2.62 16.46 -9.22
C MET A 177 -2.20 17.92 -9.47
N ARG A 178 -2.90 18.88 -8.88
CA ARG A 178 -2.50 20.29 -8.98
C ARG A 178 -1.07 20.46 -8.49
N ASN A 179 -0.33 21.32 -9.15
CA ASN A 179 1.10 21.55 -8.86
C ASN A 179 2.05 20.40 -9.31
N GLY A 180 1.66 19.63 -10.34
CA GLY A 180 2.53 18.62 -10.94
C GLY A 180 2.74 17.35 -10.11
N ARG A 181 1.89 17.12 -9.10
CA ARG A 181 1.99 15.96 -8.19
C ARG A 181 1.32 14.68 -8.73
N SER A 182 1.08 14.57 -10.05
CA SER A 182 0.58 13.33 -10.67
C SER A 182 1.43 12.10 -10.37
N ARG A 183 2.74 12.28 -10.12
CA ARG A 183 3.66 11.22 -9.69
C ARG A 183 3.34 10.65 -8.31
N MET A 184 2.51 11.33 -7.51
CA MET A 184 2.08 10.86 -6.19
C MET A 184 0.83 9.99 -6.24
N LEU A 185 0.23 9.76 -7.40
CA LEU A 185 -0.95 8.92 -7.53
C LEU A 185 -0.60 7.56 -8.12
N ALA A 186 -1.30 6.53 -7.64
CA ALA A 186 -1.23 5.18 -8.21
C ALA A 186 -2.63 4.57 -8.32
N PHE A 187 -2.83 3.76 -9.36
CA PHE A 187 -4.03 2.97 -9.50
C PHE A 187 -4.06 1.86 -8.44
N GLY A 188 -5.24 1.65 -7.87
CA GLY A 188 -5.55 0.48 -7.06
C GLY A 188 -6.97 0.02 -7.27
N SER A 189 -7.14 -1.28 -7.27
CA SER A 189 -8.46 -1.91 -7.44
C SER A 189 -9.28 -1.90 -6.16
N GLY A 190 -8.61 -1.89 -5.00
CA GLY A 190 -9.23 -2.10 -3.69
C GLY A 190 -9.72 -3.55 -3.45
N MET A 191 -9.39 -4.48 -4.37
CA MET A 191 -9.75 -5.90 -4.21
C MET A 191 -9.00 -6.54 -3.03
N PRO A 192 -9.62 -7.53 -2.34
CA PRO A 192 -10.98 -8.07 -2.56
C PRO A 192 -12.11 -7.28 -1.89
N PHE A 193 -11.80 -6.26 -1.08
CA PHE A 193 -12.77 -5.53 -0.26
C PHE A 193 -13.57 -4.47 -1.04
N LYS A 194 -13.28 -4.30 -2.32
CA LYS A 194 -13.96 -3.34 -3.19
C LYS A 194 -13.99 -3.86 -4.63
N ALA A 195 -15.06 -3.56 -5.34
CA ALA A 195 -15.12 -3.80 -6.78
C ALA A 195 -14.16 -2.85 -7.53
N PRO A 196 -13.37 -3.32 -8.52
CA PRO A 196 -12.39 -2.49 -9.21
C PRO A 196 -13.00 -1.49 -10.20
N GLY A 197 -14.22 -1.74 -10.67
CA GLY A 197 -14.90 -0.91 -11.68
C GLY A 197 -14.91 0.60 -11.38
N PRO A 198 -15.26 1.04 -10.16
CA PRO A 198 -15.19 2.47 -9.81
C PRO A 198 -13.79 3.08 -9.92
N SER A 199 -12.73 2.34 -9.60
CA SER A 199 -11.35 2.82 -9.74
C SER A 199 -10.95 2.94 -11.21
N ILE A 200 -11.31 1.97 -12.03
CA ILE A 200 -11.09 2.00 -13.47
C ILE A 200 -11.83 3.17 -14.12
N LEU A 201 -13.09 3.37 -13.72
CA LEU A 201 -13.89 4.49 -14.24
C LEU A 201 -13.23 5.84 -13.89
N LYS A 202 -12.76 6.01 -12.65
CA LYS A 202 -12.05 7.24 -12.25
C LYS A 202 -10.85 7.53 -13.17
N LEU A 203 -10.03 6.52 -13.45
CA LEU A 203 -8.89 6.68 -14.34
C LEU A 203 -9.32 7.05 -15.77
N LYS A 204 -10.41 6.46 -16.26
CA LYS A 204 -10.94 6.74 -17.62
C LYS A 204 -11.46 8.16 -17.74
N ILE A 205 -12.25 8.64 -16.77
CA ILE A 205 -12.88 9.97 -16.81
C ILE A 205 -11.97 11.10 -16.36
N LEU A 206 -10.77 10.80 -15.86
CA LEU A 206 -9.80 11.82 -15.48
C LEU A 206 -9.44 12.64 -16.72
N ASP A 207 -9.61 13.97 -16.65
CA ASP A 207 -9.30 14.90 -17.75
C ASP A 207 -7.81 15.20 -17.77
N GLU A 208 -7.05 14.21 -18.25
CA GLU A 208 -5.58 14.27 -18.30
C GLU A 208 -5.07 13.56 -19.57
N PRO A 209 -3.91 13.97 -20.09
CA PRO A 209 -3.25 13.31 -21.19
C PRO A 209 -2.96 11.84 -20.92
N THR A 210 -2.94 11.00 -21.97
CA THR A 210 -2.70 9.55 -21.87
C THR A 210 -1.43 9.22 -21.08
N HIS A 211 -0.32 9.94 -21.33
CA HIS A 211 0.93 9.67 -20.63
C HIS A 211 0.85 9.89 -19.11
N ILE A 212 0.02 10.83 -18.64
CA ILE A 212 -0.26 11.04 -17.20
C ILE A 212 -1.13 9.90 -16.65
N LYS A 213 -2.16 9.49 -17.41
CA LYS A 213 -2.98 8.33 -17.03
C LYS A 213 -2.15 7.05 -16.93
N ASP A 214 -1.19 6.83 -17.83
CA ASP A 214 -0.26 5.70 -17.80
C ASP A 214 0.65 5.75 -16.55
N CYS A 215 1.14 6.95 -16.19
CA CYS A 215 1.91 7.10 -14.96
C CYS A 215 1.08 6.64 -13.74
N ILE A 216 -0.16 7.06 -13.64
CA ILE A 216 -1.07 6.70 -12.54
C ILE A 216 -1.46 5.22 -12.61
N ALA A 217 -1.74 4.70 -13.82
CA ALA A 217 -2.20 3.34 -14.02
C ALA A 217 -1.18 2.30 -13.55
N TRP A 218 0.11 2.52 -13.83
CA TRP A 218 1.13 1.51 -13.57
C TRP A 218 2.54 2.05 -13.30
N ARG A 219 3.03 3.09 -14.01
CA ARG A 219 4.45 3.49 -13.97
C ARG A 219 4.91 3.93 -12.57
N ASN A 220 4.11 4.76 -11.90
CA ASN A 220 4.46 5.24 -10.56
C ASN A 220 4.62 4.09 -9.56
N ALA A 221 3.72 3.10 -9.61
CA ALA A 221 3.82 1.93 -8.75
C ALA A 221 4.98 1.01 -9.17
N ALA A 222 5.22 0.81 -10.46
CA ALA A 222 6.33 0.01 -10.97
C ALA A 222 7.69 0.57 -10.57
N GLU A 223 7.87 1.90 -10.67
CA GLU A 223 9.09 2.60 -10.24
C GLU A 223 9.34 2.41 -8.73
N MET A 224 8.30 2.51 -7.91
CA MET A 224 8.42 2.33 -6.45
C MET A 224 8.93 0.95 -6.07
N VAL A 225 8.50 -0.09 -6.78
CA VAL A 225 8.87 -1.49 -6.49
C VAL A 225 10.04 -2.00 -7.33
N GLY A 226 10.62 -1.15 -8.19
CA GLY A 226 11.76 -1.51 -9.01
C GLY A 226 11.45 -2.54 -10.10
N ILE A 227 10.22 -2.50 -10.65
CA ILE A 227 9.83 -3.35 -11.79
C ILE A 227 10.20 -2.60 -13.07
N PRO A 228 10.96 -3.22 -13.99
CA PRO A 228 11.27 -2.59 -15.27
C PRO A 228 10.00 -2.32 -16.09
N ASN A 229 10.04 -1.22 -16.83
CA ASN A 229 9.00 -0.79 -17.77
C ASN A 229 8.88 -1.74 -18.95
#